data_6a35bf2047aa416afaaaed01feda8d8d
#
_entry.id   6a35bf2047aa416afaaaed01feda8d8d
#
_cell.length_a   1.000
_cell.length_b   1.000
_cell.length_c   1.000
_cell.angle_alpha   90.00
_cell.angle_beta   90.00
_cell.angle_gamma   90.00
#
_symmetry.space_group_name_H-M   'P 1'
#
loop_
_entity.id
_entity.type
_entity.pdbx_description
1 polymer ?
#
loop_
_entity_poly.entity_id
_entity_poly.type
_entity_poly.pdbx_seq_one_letter_code
_entity_poly.pdbx_strand_id
1 'polypeptide(L)'
;MSPTFLREQRPRTTWPVIAAGALAALYILAPVLALGMRVPWPKLSDTLSAPATHDLLRVSLSAAALSTLLSTFLGTCLALWLQQLRRASHLVRLVVYLPLAMPPVVGGLALTALLGRRGLLGPALEQAGLHISFAFPGVVAAHLFVTLPFV
;
A
#
# COMPACT_ATOMS: atom_id res chain seq x y z
N MET A 1 -37.13 -35.56 16.76
CA MET A 1 -36.28 -35.11 15.61
C MET A 1 -34.94 -34.71 16.14
N SER A 2 -33.95 -35.61 16.03
CA SER A 2 -32.59 -35.37 16.56
C SER A 2 -31.80 -34.56 15.55
N PRO A 3 -31.14 -33.44 15.91
CA PRO A 3 -30.27 -32.73 15.00
C PRO A 3 -28.98 -33.55 14.84
N THR A 4 -28.83 -34.14 13.66
CA THR A 4 -27.59 -34.79 13.25
C THR A 4 -26.54 -33.71 13.04
N PHE A 5 -25.71 -33.49 14.04
CA PHE A 5 -24.52 -32.66 13.91
C PHE A 5 -23.65 -33.24 12.80
N LEU A 6 -23.58 -32.54 11.69
CA LEU A 6 -22.63 -32.79 10.61
C LEU A 6 -21.22 -32.70 11.23
N ARG A 7 -20.68 -33.85 11.55
CA ARG A 7 -19.28 -34.02 11.95
C ARG A 7 -18.46 -33.56 10.74
N GLU A 8 -17.93 -32.35 10.77
CA GLU A 8 -16.96 -31.87 9.79
C GLU A 8 -15.82 -32.88 9.76
N GLN A 9 -15.83 -33.74 8.74
CA GLN A 9 -14.71 -34.63 8.47
C GLN A 9 -13.57 -33.75 7.97
N ARG A 10 -12.69 -33.33 8.90
CA ARG A 10 -11.44 -32.68 8.54
C ARG A 10 -10.67 -33.65 7.63
N PRO A 11 -10.37 -33.23 6.38
CA PRO A 11 -9.63 -34.09 5.47
C PRO A 11 -8.31 -34.49 6.16
N ARG A 12 -8.03 -35.80 6.21
CA ARG A 12 -6.73 -36.30 6.70
C ARG A 12 -5.67 -35.82 5.74
N THR A 13 -4.99 -34.73 6.12
CA THR A 13 -3.90 -34.17 5.35
C THR A 13 -2.78 -35.20 5.28
N THR A 14 -2.49 -35.72 4.08
CA THR A 14 -1.42 -36.70 3.87
C THR A 14 -0.06 -36.04 4.10
N TRP A 15 0.90 -36.82 4.64
CA TRP A 15 2.21 -36.30 5.00
C TRP A 15 2.93 -35.55 3.86
N PRO A 16 2.84 -35.96 2.57
CA PRO A 16 3.45 -35.17 1.48
C PRO A 16 2.86 -33.77 1.31
N VAL A 17 1.56 -33.60 1.60
CA VAL A 17 0.92 -32.27 1.56
C VAL A 17 1.45 -31.40 2.72
N ILE A 18 1.65 -31.97 3.90
CA ILE A 18 2.24 -31.26 5.04
C ILE A 18 3.69 -30.85 4.71
N ALA A 19 4.48 -31.76 4.14
CA ALA A 19 5.86 -31.48 3.76
C ALA A 19 5.95 -30.36 2.69
N ALA A 20 5.11 -30.43 1.65
CA ALA A 20 5.04 -29.40 0.63
C ALA A 20 4.61 -28.04 1.21
N GLY A 21 3.62 -28.04 2.11
CA GLY A 21 3.17 -26.82 2.80
C GLY A 21 4.25 -26.22 3.70
N ALA A 22 4.98 -27.06 4.45
CA ALA A 22 6.10 -26.61 5.29
C ALA A 22 7.24 -26.02 4.45
N LEU A 23 7.55 -26.62 3.31
CA LEU A 23 8.58 -26.14 2.39
C LEU A 23 8.18 -24.79 1.76
N ALA A 24 6.92 -24.64 1.37
CA ALA A 24 6.38 -23.37 0.89
C ALA A 24 6.41 -22.28 1.98
N ALA A 25 6.03 -22.62 3.21
CA ALA A 25 6.11 -21.71 4.35
C ALA A 25 7.55 -21.29 4.64
N LEU A 26 8.49 -22.24 4.62
CA LEU A 26 9.92 -21.95 4.79
C LEU A 26 10.44 -21.03 3.68
N TYR A 27 10.05 -21.28 2.44
CA TYR A 27 10.43 -20.43 1.30
C TYR A 27 9.94 -18.99 1.46
N ILE A 28 8.71 -18.78 1.97
CA ILE A 28 8.15 -17.45 2.23
C ILE A 28 8.85 -16.78 3.42
N LEU A 29 9.16 -17.54 4.47
CA LEU A 29 9.80 -17.01 5.68
C LEU A 29 11.31 -16.76 5.51
N ALA A 30 11.98 -17.51 4.64
CA ALA A 30 13.44 -17.43 4.47
C ALA A 30 13.96 -16.01 4.17
N PRO A 31 13.37 -15.22 3.26
CA PRO A 31 13.81 -13.84 3.02
C PRO A 31 13.68 -12.93 4.26
N VAL A 32 12.60 -13.09 5.02
CA VAL A 32 12.36 -12.30 6.25
C VAL A 32 13.38 -12.65 7.31
N LEU A 33 13.65 -13.93 7.52
CA LEU A 33 14.68 -14.41 8.45
C LEU A 33 16.07 -13.94 8.02
N ALA A 34 16.39 -14.02 6.72
CA ALA A 34 17.66 -13.54 6.19
C ALA A 34 17.87 -12.04 6.41
N LEU A 35 16.81 -11.23 6.29
CA LEU A 35 16.84 -9.81 6.63
C LEU A 35 17.12 -9.60 8.13
N GLY A 36 16.41 -10.32 9.00
CA GLY A 36 16.62 -10.25 10.45
C GLY A 36 18.05 -10.61 10.88
N MET A 37 18.66 -11.61 10.22
CA MET A 37 20.05 -12.00 10.48
C MET A 37 21.08 -10.97 10.00
N ARG A 38 20.72 -10.11 9.05
CA ARG A 38 21.60 -9.03 8.54
C ARG A 38 21.54 -7.75 9.36
N VAL A 39 20.60 -7.65 10.28
CA VAL A 39 20.47 -6.47 11.15
C VAL A 39 21.67 -6.42 12.10
N PRO A 40 22.44 -5.33 12.18
CA PRO A 40 23.52 -5.16 13.13
C PRO A 40 22.96 -4.84 14.52
N TRP A 41 22.40 -5.83 15.19
CA TRP A 41 21.72 -5.72 16.49
C TRP A 41 22.51 -4.90 17.55
N PRO A 42 23.86 -5.05 17.66
CA PRO A 42 24.64 -4.26 18.62
C PRO A 42 24.63 -2.74 18.36
N LYS A 43 24.39 -2.34 17.09
CA LYS A 43 24.35 -0.91 16.69
C LYS A 43 22.92 -0.37 16.57
N LEU A 44 21.92 -1.16 16.97
CA LEU A 44 20.51 -0.77 16.80
C LEU A 44 20.16 0.46 17.63
N SER A 45 20.64 0.54 18.88
CA SER A 45 20.44 1.71 19.77
C SER A 45 21.02 2.98 19.16
N ASP A 46 22.25 2.91 18.64
CA ASP A 46 22.93 4.05 18.05
C ASP A 46 22.22 4.52 16.77
N THR A 47 21.75 3.56 15.96
CA THR A 47 20.99 3.85 14.74
C THR A 47 19.64 4.50 15.07
N LEU A 48 18.93 3.99 16.08
CA LEU A 48 17.63 4.53 16.48
C LEU A 48 17.74 5.92 17.14
N SER A 49 18.82 6.20 17.85
CA SER A 49 19.06 7.50 18.47
C SER A 49 19.68 8.53 17.51
N ALA A 50 20.07 8.14 16.32
CA ALA A 50 20.63 9.05 15.32
C ALA A 50 19.60 10.11 14.88
N PRO A 51 19.97 11.42 14.82
CA PRO A 51 19.07 12.48 14.39
C PRO A 51 18.42 12.20 13.01
N ALA A 52 19.21 11.68 12.08
CA ALA A 52 18.72 11.29 10.74
C ALA A 52 17.59 10.25 10.80
N THR A 53 17.63 9.31 11.74
CA THR A 53 16.57 8.31 11.93
C THR A 53 15.28 8.95 12.43
N HIS A 54 15.39 9.89 13.36
CA HIS A 54 14.22 10.63 13.84
C HIS A 54 13.57 11.47 12.75
N ASP A 55 14.38 12.13 11.92
CA ASP A 55 13.86 12.91 10.78
C ASP A 55 13.15 12.00 9.77
N LEU A 56 13.73 10.84 9.43
CA LEU A 56 13.10 9.85 8.55
C LEU A 56 11.78 9.31 9.13
N LEU A 57 11.76 8.98 10.42
CA LEU A 57 10.55 8.53 11.11
C LEU A 57 9.45 9.60 11.11
N ARG A 58 9.83 10.85 11.41
CA ARG A 58 8.90 11.99 11.39
C ARG A 58 8.29 12.19 10.02
N VAL A 59 9.10 12.18 8.97
CA VAL A 59 8.61 12.30 7.57
C VAL A 59 7.69 11.12 7.22
N SER A 60 8.08 9.89 7.53
CA SER A 60 7.28 8.70 7.22
C SER A 60 5.95 8.68 7.98
N LEU A 61 5.96 8.95 9.29
CA LEU A 61 4.76 8.96 10.11
C LEU A 61 3.82 10.11 9.74
N SER A 62 4.36 11.32 9.48
CA SER A 62 3.53 12.45 9.06
C SER A 62 2.93 12.22 7.66
N ALA A 63 3.68 11.64 6.72
CA ALA A 63 3.15 11.27 5.41
C ALA A 63 2.07 10.20 5.53
N ALA A 64 2.28 9.17 6.36
CA ALA A 64 1.28 8.13 6.60
C ALA A 64 0.00 8.70 7.24
N ALA A 65 0.14 9.53 8.27
CA ALA A 65 -1.01 10.14 8.94
C ALA A 65 -1.81 11.05 7.98
N LEU A 66 -1.11 11.92 7.26
CA LEU A 66 -1.76 12.84 6.32
C LEU A 66 -2.43 12.08 5.16
N SER A 67 -1.77 11.11 4.57
CA SER A 67 -2.35 10.31 3.49
C SER A 67 -3.53 9.47 3.98
N THR A 68 -3.51 8.94 5.20
CA THR A 68 -4.63 8.21 5.79
C THR A 68 -5.85 9.11 5.98
N LEU A 69 -5.65 10.30 6.55
CA LEU A 69 -6.74 11.27 6.74
C LEU A 69 -7.35 11.69 5.40
N LEU A 70 -6.49 12.02 4.43
CA LEU A 70 -6.94 12.44 3.10
C LEU A 70 -7.61 11.30 2.33
N SER A 71 -7.06 10.08 2.36
CA SER A 71 -7.67 8.94 1.68
C SER A 71 -9.00 8.53 2.30
N THR A 72 -9.11 8.57 3.62
CA THR A 72 -10.38 8.30 4.31
C THR A 72 -11.44 9.33 3.93
N PHE A 73 -11.09 10.60 3.95
CA PHE A 73 -12.03 11.67 3.57
C PHE A 73 -12.44 11.58 2.09
N LEU A 74 -11.46 11.56 1.19
CA LEU A 74 -11.71 11.52 -0.25
C LEU A 74 -12.35 10.20 -0.68
N GLY A 75 -11.93 9.07 -0.12
CA GLY A 75 -12.48 7.75 -0.40
C GLY A 75 -13.94 7.65 0.05
N THR A 76 -14.26 8.16 1.24
CA THR A 76 -15.65 8.23 1.71
C THR A 76 -16.51 9.11 0.79
N CYS A 77 -16.02 10.29 0.41
CA CYS A 77 -16.72 11.16 -0.55
C CYS A 77 -16.93 10.46 -1.90
N LEU A 78 -15.90 9.77 -2.40
CA LEU A 78 -15.96 9.01 -3.65
C LEU A 78 -16.96 7.86 -3.55
N ALA A 79 -16.98 7.11 -2.46
CA ALA A 79 -17.91 6.01 -2.23
C ALA A 79 -19.37 6.49 -2.20
N LEU A 80 -19.62 7.60 -1.50
CA LEU A 80 -20.95 8.23 -1.47
C LEU A 80 -21.38 8.73 -2.85
N TRP A 81 -20.46 9.34 -3.59
CA TRP A 81 -20.74 9.80 -4.96
C TRP A 81 -21.04 8.64 -5.90
N LEU A 82 -20.28 7.54 -5.82
CA LEU A 82 -20.51 6.33 -6.60
C LEU A 82 -21.88 5.70 -6.36
N GLN A 83 -22.42 5.81 -5.15
CA GLN A 83 -23.78 5.31 -4.84
C GLN A 83 -24.86 6.11 -5.56
N GLN A 84 -24.62 7.38 -5.86
CA GLN A 84 -25.58 8.25 -6.58
C GLN A 84 -25.55 8.03 -8.10
N LEU A 85 -24.47 7.45 -8.63
CA LEU A 85 -24.28 7.18 -10.06
C LEU A 85 -24.99 5.88 -10.48
N ARG A 86 -26.21 5.99 -11.07
CA ARG A 86 -27.00 4.81 -11.47
C ARG A 86 -26.43 4.04 -12.67
N ARG A 87 -25.96 4.71 -13.73
CA ARG A 87 -25.49 4.05 -14.99
C ARG A 87 -23.97 4.14 -15.21
N ALA A 88 -23.32 5.19 -14.79
CA ALA A 88 -21.87 5.40 -14.96
C ALA A 88 -21.03 4.73 -13.88
N SER A 89 -21.64 4.18 -12.83
CA SER A 89 -20.95 3.60 -11.68
C SER A 89 -19.96 2.50 -12.05
N HIS A 90 -20.26 1.70 -13.08
CA HIS A 90 -19.38 0.59 -13.47
C HIS A 90 -18.03 1.08 -14.05
N LEU A 91 -18.08 2.05 -14.97
CA LEU A 91 -16.86 2.62 -15.56
C LEU A 91 -16.03 3.37 -14.52
N VAL A 92 -16.67 4.16 -13.65
CA VAL A 92 -15.97 4.89 -12.58
C VAL A 92 -15.34 3.92 -11.59
N ARG A 93 -16.03 2.84 -11.22
CA ARG A 93 -15.46 1.79 -10.37
C ARG A 93 -14.24 1.11 -11.01
N LEU A 94 -14.28 0.81 -12.30
CA LEU A 94 -13.14 0.26 -13.02
C LEU A 94 -11.93 1.19 -12.95
N VAL A 95 -12.13 2.50 -13.13
CA VAL A 95 -11.06 3.50 -13.03
C VAL A 95 -10.51 3.59 -11.60
N VAL A 96 -11.38 3.57 -10.59
CA VAL A 96 -10.99 3.60 -9.17
C VAL A 96 -10.16 2.37 -8.78
N TYR A 97 -10.51 1.20 -9.30
CA TYR A 97 -9.75 -0.04 -9.02
C TYR A 97 -8.50 -0.23 -9.89
N LEU A 98 -8.28 0.64 -10.88
CA LEU A 98 -7.12 0.55 -11.77
C LEU A 98 -5.78 0.53 -11.01
N PRO A 99 -5.56 1.37 -9.98
CA PRO A 99 -4.31 1.32 -9.20
C PRO A 99 -4.03 -0.03 -8.55
N LEU A 100 -5.06 -0.78 -8.14
CA LEU A 100 -4.91 -2.11 -7.55
C LEU A 100 -4.46 -3.17 -8.55
N ALA A 101 -4.87 -3.02 -9.81
CA ALA A 101 -4.50 -3.93 -10.89
C ALA A 101 -3.10 -3.63 -11.45
N MET A 102 -2.55 -2.44 -11.18
CA MET A 102 -1.23 -2.03 -11.68
C MET A 102 -0.10 -2.58 -10.80
N PRO A 103 0.97 -3.12 -11.38
CA PRO A 103 2.21 -3.34 -10.66
C PRO A 103 2.71 -2.02 -10.03
N PRO A 104 3.26 -2.03 -8.80
CA PRO A 104 3.69 -0.80 -8.10
C PRO A 104 4.63 0.10 -8.91
N VAL A 105 5.50 -0.52 -9.72
CA VAL A 105 6.42 0.22 -10.60
C VAL A 105 5.65 1.02 -11.66
N VAL A 106 4.61 0.43 -12.25
CA VAL A 106 3.78 1.10 -13.27
C VAL A 106 3.00 2.26 -12.65
N GLY A 107 2.45 2.08 -11.45
CA GLY A 107 1.81 3.14 -10.68
C GLY A 107 2.75 4.32 -10.39
N GLY A 108 3.99 4.04 -9.99
CA GLY A 108 5.02 5.06 -9.78
C GLY A 108 5.39 5.81 -11.06
N LEU A 109 5.50 5.11 -12.18
CA LEU A 109 5.75 5.72 -13.49
C LEU A 109 4.57 6.61 -13.93
N ALA A 110 3.33 6.16 -13.74
CA ALA A 110 2.14 6.94 -14.07
C ALA A 110 2.07 8.24 -13.25
N LEU A 111 2.34 8.17 -11.94
CA LEU A 111 2.43 9.35 -11.08
C LEU A 111 3.57 10.29 -11.50
N THR A 112 4.72 9.74 -11.88
CA THR A 112 5.85 10.54 -12.37
C THR A 112 5.51 11.22 -13.71
N ALA A 113 4.82 10.52 -14.61
CA ALA A 113 4.36 11.09 -15.87
C ALA A 113 3.30 12.20 -15.67
N LEU A 114 2.51 12.14 -14.60
CA LEU A 114 1.51 13.15 -14.27
C LEU A 114 2.11 14.33 -13.48
N LEU A 115 2.76 14.04 -12.34
CA LEU A 115 3.17 15.01 -11.34
C LEU A 115 4.67 15.33 -11.35
N GLY A 116 5.47 14.57 -12.13
CA GLY A 116 6.90 14.78 -12.26
C GLY A 116 7.21 16.16 -12.86
N ARG A 117 8.42 16.68 -12.65
CA ARG A 117 8.85 18.01 -13.15
C ARG A 117 8.61 18.19 -14.67
N ARG A 118 8.77 17.13 -15.43
CA ARG A 118 8.51 17.07 -16.88
C ARG A 118 7.19 16.37 -17.21
N GLY A 119 6.37 16.10 -16.22
CA GLY A 119 5.06 15.47 -16.36
C GLY A 119 3.99 16.47 -16.82
N LEU A 120 2.80 15.95 -17.07
CA LEU A 120 1.69 16.76 -17.61
C LEU A 120 1.32 17.98 -16.74
N LEU A 121 1.32 17.80 -15.41
CA LEU A 121 0.98 18.85 -14.45
C LEU A 121 2.22 19.50 -13.82
N GLY A 122 3.40 18.92 -13.98
CA GLY A 122 4.63 19.37 -13.36
C GLY A 122 4.94 20.86 -13.56
N PRO A 123 4.98 21.37 -14.81
CA PRO A 123 5.29 22.77 -15.06
C PRO A 123 4.28 23.73 -14.43
N ALA A 124 2.99 23.39 -14.45
CA ALA A 124 1.94 24.20 -13.82
C ALA A 124 2.05 24.21 -12.28
N LEU A 125 2.39 23.08 -11.69
CA LEU A 125 2.60 22.97 -10.25
C LEU A 125 3.84 23.73 -9.80
N GLU A 126 4.94 23.68 -10.56
CA GLU A 126 6.14 24.45 -10.26
C GLU A 126 5.92 25.96 -10.38
N GLN A 127 5.16 26.41 -11.38
CA GLN A 127 4.75 27.82 -11.50
C GLN A 127 3.89 28.28 -10.34
N ALA A 128 3.07 27.39 -9.76
CA ALA A 128 2.29 27.64 -8.56
C ALA A 128 3.11 27.54 -7.25
N GLY A 129 4.44 27.28 -7.32
CA GLY A 129 5.30 27.11 -6.17
C GLY A 129 5.18 25.75 -5.48
N LEU A 130 4.50 24.78 -6.10
CA LEU A 130 4.26 23.46 -5.54
C LEU A 130 5.29 22.45 -6.09
N HIS A 131 6.28 22.12 -5.28
CA HIS A 131 7.31 21.14 -5.60
C HIS A 131 6.85 19.75 -5.12
N ILE A 132 6.31 18.93 -6.04
CA ILE A 132 5.78 17.60 -5.71
C ILE A 132 6.84 16.52 -5.92
N SER A 133 7.63 16.62 -6.99
CA SER A 133 8.64 15.60 -7.32
C SER A 133 9.71 15.50 -6.25
N PHE A 134 9.92 14.27 -5.75
CA PHE A 134 10.93 13.96 -4.72
C PHE A 134 10.79 14.77 -3.42
N ALA A 135 9.59 15.28 -3.14
CA ALA A 135 9.27 16.06 -1.95
C ALA A 135 8.14 15.39 -1.15
N PHE A 136 7.92 15.86 0.08
CA PHE A 136 6.88 15.35 0.98
C PHE A 136 5.49 15.27 0.33
N PRO A 137 5.00 16.27 -0.43
CA PRO A 137 3.71 16.16 -1.11
C PRO A 137 3.65 15.03 -2.14
N GLY A 138 4.77 14.70 -2.77
CA GLY A 138 4.86 13.57 -3.71
C GLY A 138 4.69 12.22 -3.02
N VAL A 139 5.25 12.08 -1.82
CA VAL A 139 5.06 10.86 -0.99
C VAL A 139 3.59 10.72 -0.60
N VAL A 140 2.95 11.80 -0.16
CA VAL A 140 1.52 11.80 0.19
C VAL A 140 0.66 11.47 -1.03
N ALA A 141 0.94 12.04 -2.20
CA ALA A 141 0.23 11.75 -3.44
C ALA A 141 0.38 10.28 -3.86
N ALA A 142 1.56 9.70 -3.71
CA ALA A 142 1.79 8.29 -4.00
C ALA A 142 1.01 7.37 -3.05
N HIS A 143 1.00 7.67 -1.76
CA HIS A 143 0.20 6.94 -0.79
C HIS A 143 -1.30 7.05 -1.10
N LEU A 144 -1.80 8.26 -1.38
CA LEU A 144 -3.20 8.49 -1.76
C LEU A 144 -3.60 7.65 -2.97
N PHE A 145 -2.77 7.64 -4.01
CA PHE A 145 -3.04 6.88 -5.24
C PHE A 145 -3.24 5.38 -4.97
N VAL A 146 -2.44 4.82 -4.06
CA VAL A 146 -2.53 3.40 -3.71
C VAL A 146 -3.65 3.12 -2.72
N THR A 147 -3.87 4.00 -1.72
CA THR A 147 -4.80 3.73 -0.61
C THR A 147 -6.25 4.09 -0.92
N LEU A 148 -6.49 5.03 -1.81
CA LEU A 148 -7.83 5.52 -2.12
C LEU A 148 -8.84 4.44 -2.55
N PRO A 149 -8.46 3.39 -3.32
CA PRO A 149 -9.37 2.31 -3.66
C PRO A 149 -9.75 1.37 -2.51
N PHE A 150 -9.03 1.43 -1.38
CA PHE A 150 -9.29 0.55 -0.22
C PHE A 150 -10.29 1.14 0.79
N VAL A 151 -10.67 2.38 0.65
CA VAL A 151 -11.64 3.08 1.49
C VAL A 151 -13.04 2.97 0.89
#